data_4bd1ca361270e3f7afbf41111b010274
#
_entry.id   4bd1ca361270e3f7afbf41111b010274
#
_cell.length_a   1.000
_cell.length_b   1.000
_cell.length_c   1.000
_cell.angle_alpha   90.00
_cell.angle_beta   90.00
_cell.angle_gamma   90.00
#
_symmetry.space_group_name_H-M   'P 1'
#
loop_
_entity.id
_entity.type
_entity.pdbx_description
1 polymer ?
#
loop_
_entity_poly.entity_id
_entity_poly.type
_entity_poly.pdbx_seq_one_letter_code
_entity_poly.pdbx_strand_id
1 'polypeptide(L)'
;ESNRLFIQLYNYASSQIPVDNRKILEVGSGRGGGASFIARYLHPESMTGLDYSSSAVELSKKIHNNISNLKFVKGDAEKLPFDDNTFDAVINVESSHCYGNMKSFLKEVYRVLKKGGHFSWVDLRGKDMIKNTESAFEELDMKCIHEQTITSEVIEGLDGIHERKIEMIKLHVPKLLQPAFKDFAGVKNSKIYNAFNDGSAVYLAKAFQKS
;
A
#
# COMPACT_ATOMS: atom_id res chain seq x y z
N GLU A 1 4.02 19.78 6.48
CA GLU A 1 2.59 19.46 6.23
C GLU A 1 2.18 19.39 4.76
N SER A 2 3.00 19.91 3.84
CA SER A 2 2.66 19.92 2.40
C SER A 2 2.43 18.53 1.78
N ASN A 3 2.92 17.46 2.40
CA ASN A 3 2.76 16.07 1.94
C ASN A 3 1.74 15.27 2.77
N ARG A 4 1.02 15.90 3.69
CA ARG A 4 0.11 15.24 4.64
C ARG A 4 -0.89 14.30 3.93
N LEU A 5 -1.55 14.77 2.89
CA LEU A 5 -2.58 13.98 2.20
C LEU A 5 -2.00 12.75 1.46
N PHE A 6 -0.73 12.80 1.02
CA PHE A 6 -0.07 11.65 0.39
C PHE A 6 0.29 10.53 1.36
N ILE A 7 0.47 10.86 2.66
CA ILE A 7 0.84 9.89 3.69
C ILE A 7 -0.35 9.44 4.56
N GLN A 8 -1.51 10.07 4.44
CA GLN A 8 -2.70 9.74 5.26
C GLN A 8 -3.11 8.29 5.12
N LEU A 9 -3.07 7.72 3.90
CA LEU A 9 -3.42 6.33 3.67
C LEU A 9 -2.47 5.36 4.39
N TYR A 10 -1.17 5.66 4.41
CA TYR A 10 -0.19 4.89 5.17
C TYR A 10 -0.36 5.03 6.68
N ASN A 11 -0.67 6.24 7.14
CA ASN A 11 -0.99 6.47 8.55
C ASN A 11 -2.24 5.68 8.96
N TYR A 12 -3.28 5.71 8.14
CA TYR A 12 -4.51 4.95 8.37
C TYR A 12 -4.21 3.45 8.41
N ALA A 13 -3.55 2.89 7.38
CA ALA A 13 -3.20 1.48 7.35
C ALA A 13 -2.37 1.04 8.56
N SER A 14 -1.39 1.85 8.96
CA SER A 14 -0.53 1.56 10.11
C SER A 14 -1.26 1.68 11.45
N SER A 15 -2.30 2.51 11.55
CA SER A 15 -3.07 2.68 12.78
C SER A 15 -3.99 1.49 13.12
N GLN A 16 -4.22 0.58 12.15
CA GLN A 16 -5.07 -0.60 12.34
C GLN A 16 -4.34 -1.76 13.01
N ILE A 17 -3.02 -1.69 13.16
CA ILE A 17 -2.18 -2.77 13.67
C ILE A 17 -1.07 -2.22 14.59
N PRO A 18 -0.52 -3.03 15.52
CA PRO A 18 0.65 -2.65 16.30
C PRO A 18 1.89 -2.48 15.41
N VAL A 19 2.55 -1.30 15.47
CA VAL A 19 3.76 -0.97 14.70
C VAL A 19 4.97 -0.70 15.61
N ASP A 20 4.76 -0.04 16.76
CA ASP A 20 5.83 0.36 17.67
C ASP A 20 6.63 -0.85 18.19
N ASN A 21 7.97 -0.78 18.12
CA ASN A 21 8.90 -1.85 18.49
C ASN A 21 8.65 -3.20 17.77
N ARG A 22 8.16 -3.18 16.52
CA ARG A 22 7.87 -4.37 15.70
C ARG A 22 8.75 -4.45 14.47
N LYS A 23 8.97 -5.68 13.97
CA LYS A 23 9.59 -5.95 12.67
C LYS A 23 8.52 -5.90 11.60
N ILE A 24 8.55 -4.87 10.75
CA ILE A 24 7.51 -4.59 9.77
C ILE A 24 8.02 -4.88 8.36
N LEU A 25 7.17 -5.50 7.54
CA LEU A 25 7.35 -5.64 6.10
C LEU A 25 6.28 -4.84 5.36
N GLU A 26 6.67 -3.96 4.45
CA GLU A 26 5.78 -3.42 3.41
C GLU A 26 5.99 -4.20 2.11
N VAL A 27 4.93 -4.78 1.55
CA VAL A 27 4.96 -5.47 0.26
C VAL A 27 4.40 -4.54 -0.81
N GLY A 28 5.15 -4.32 -1.89
CA GLY A 28 4.83 -3.32 -2.91
C GLY A 28 5.21 -1.91 -2.49
N SER A 29 6.42 -1.73 -1.97
CA SER A 29 6.86 -0.45 -1.37
C SER A 29 7.14 0.67 -2.39
N GLY A 30 7.14 0.37 -3.69
CA GLY A 30 7.40 1.35 -4.74
C GLY A 30 8.71 2.11 -4.50
N ARG A 31 8.61 3.44 -4.41
CA ARG A 31 9.76 4.34 -4.14
C ARG A 31 10.03 4.55 -2.64
N GLY A 32 9.41 3.76 -1.77
CA GLY A 32 9.70 3.71 -0.35
C GLY A 32 9.10 4.85 0.48
N GLY A 33 8.17 5.62 -0.05
CA GLY A 33 7.56 6.75 0.67
C GLY A 33 6.82 6.32 1.93
N GLY A 34 6.01 5.26 1.85
CA GLY A 34 5.27 4.68 2.97
C GLY A 34 6.19 4.05 4.01
N ALA A 35 7.12 3.17 3.56
CA ALA A 35 8.13 2.58 4.43
C ALA A 35 8.94 3.64 5.19
N SER A 36 9.35 4.70 4.48
CA SER A 36 10.08 5.82 5.09
C SER A 36 9.26 6.57 6.15
N PHE A 37 7.98 6.80 5.88
CA PHE A 37 7.06 7.43 6.85
C PHE A 37 6.94 6.58 8.11
N ILE A 38 6.66 5.28 7.96
CA ILE A 38 6.52 4.34 9.08
C ILE A 38 7.82 4.29 9.89
N ALA A 39 8.97 4.10 9.23
CA ALA A 39 10.27 4.01 9.89
C ALA A 39 10.65 5.25 10.70
N ARG A 40 10.29 6.46 10.20
CA ARG A 40 10.63 7.74 10.85
C ARG A 40 9.72 8.13 11.98
N TYR A 41 8.42 7.81 11.90
CA TYR A 41 7.41 8.44 12.75
C TYR A 41 6.62 7.45 13.62
N LEU A 42 6.68 6.14 13.34
CA LEU A 42 5.92 5.12 14.06
C LEU A 42 6.80 4.15 14.86
N HIS A 43 8.10 4.43 14.95
CA HIS A 43 9.09 3.76 15.82
C HIS A 43 9.13 2.22 15.73
N PRO A 44 9.09 1.60 14.53
CA PRO A 44 9.28 0.15 14.43
C PRO A 44 10.71 -0.24 14.85
N GLU A 45 10.88 -1.48 15.36
CA GLU A 45 12.21 -2.08 15.57
C GLU A 45 12.99 -2.09 14.25
N SER A 46 12.33 -2.53 13.19
CA SER A 46 12.88 -2.48 11.83
C SER A 46 11.77 -2.42 10.79
N MET A 47 12.06 -1.73 9.69
CA MET A 47 11.19 -1.62 8.53
C MET A 47 11.87 -2.21 7.30
N THR A 48 11.18 -3.10 6.59
CA THR A 48 11.63 -3.65 5.30
C THR A 48 10.61 -3.29 4.23
N GLY A 49 11.02 -2.58 3.19
CA GLY A 49 10.21 -2.39 1.98
C GLY A 49 10.60 -3.42 0.92
N LEU A 50 9.64 -4.13 0.36
CA LEU A 50 9.85 -5.05 -0.75
C LEU A 50 9.11 -4.55 -1.99
N ASP A 51 9.80 -4.58 -3.14
CA ASP A 51 9.18 -4.26 -4.42
C ASP A 51 9.72 -5.17 -5.53
N TYR A 52 8.89 -5.43 -6.53
CA TYR A 52 9.25 -6.23 -7.71
C TYR A 52 10.21 -5.49 -8.64
N SER A 53 10.09 -4.17 -8.73
CA SER A 53 10.88 -3.33 -9.62
C SER A 53 12.27 -3.06 -9.07
N SER A 54 13.31 -3.58 -9.75
CA SER A 54 14.71 -3.30 -9.38
C SER A 54 15.02 -1.80 -9.35
N SER A 55 14.48 -1.04 -10.30
CA SER A 55 14.71 0.42 -10.38
C SER A 55 14.06 1.18 -9.23
N ALA A 56 12.86 0.76 -8.80
CA ALA A 56 12.20 1.34 -7.62
C ALA A 56 13.01 1.06 -6.35
N VAL A 57 13.47 -0.18 -6.16
CA VAL A 57 14.30 -0.58 -5.01
C VAL A 57 15.61 0.21 -4.95
N GLU A 58 16.34 0.32 -6.06
CA GLU A 58 17.61 1.09 -6.10
C GLU A 58 17.37 2.58 -5.83
N LEU A 59 16.30 3.15 -6.36
CA LEU A 59 15.92 4.52 -6.07
C LEU A 59 15.58 4.72 -4.58
N SER A 60 14.81 3.80 -4.00
CA SER A 60 14.43 3.84 -2.59
C SER A 60 15.64 3.75 -1.67
N LYS A 61 16.59 2.85 -1.93
CA LYS A 61 17.86 2.76 -1.20
C LYS A 61 18.63 4.07 -1.25
N LYS A 62 18.67 4.72 -2.41
CA LYS A 62 19.39 6.00 -2.59
C LYS A 62 18.72 7.15 -1.85
N ILE A 63 17.39 7.26 -1.94
CA ILE A 63 16.62 8.38 -1.35
C ILE A 63 16.58 8.28 0.18
N HIS A 64 16.47 7.05 0.72
CA HIS A 64 16.22 6.82 2.14
C HIS A 64 17.42 6.24 2.90
N ASN A 65 18.64 6.40 2.37
CA ASN A 65 19.89 5.87 2.93
C ASN A 65 20.25 6.36 4.35
N ASN A 66 19.59 7.44 4.79
CA ASN A 66 19.81 8.06 6.11
C ASN A 66 18.86 7.53 7.20
N ILE A 67 18.05 6.50 6.93
CA ILE A 67 17.12 5.90 7.90
C ILE A 67 17.72 4.56 8.34
N SER A 68 18.27 4.50 9.53
CA SER A 68 19.04 3.35 10.02
C SER A 68 18.23 2.06 10.20
N ASN A 69 16.94 2.15 10.55
CA ASN A 69 16.05 1.02 10.75
C ASN A 69 15.22 0.64 9.51
N LEU A 70 15.57 1.18 8.31
CA LEU A 70 14.87 0.93 7.05
C LEU A 70 15.78 0.26 6.03
N LYS A 71 15.31 -0.81 5.40
CA LYS A 71 15.97 -1.45 4.25
C LYS A 71 14.99 -1.74 3.13
N PHE A 72 15.52 -1.85 1.90
CA PHE A 72 14.74 -2.21 0.72
C PHE A 72 15.30 -3.45 0.05
N VAL A 73 14.39 -4.36 -0.35
CA VAL A 73 14.70 -5.66 -0.95
C VAL A 73 13.89 -5.82 -2.24
N LYS A 74 14.54 -6.31 -3.28
CA LYS A 74 13.83 -6.77 -4.49
C LYS A 74 13.20 -8.12 -4.21
N GLY A 75 11.93 -8.30 -4.57
CA GLY A 75 11.24 -9.58 -4.43
C GLY A 75 9.89 -9.59 -5.10
N ASP A 76 9.36 -10.81 -5.23
CA ASP A 76 8.02 -11.06 -5.72
C ASP A 76 7.06 -11.18 -4.53
N ALA A 77 5.94 -10.47 -4.57
CA ALA A 77 4.90 -10.54 -3.55
C ALA A 77 4.29 -11.95 -3.41
N GLU A 78 4.27 -12.70 -4.51
CA GLU A 78 3.71 -14.05 -4.58
C GLU A 78 4.73 -15.14 -4.19
N LYS A 79 5.99 -14.74 -3.93
CA LYS A 79 7.09 -15.59 -3.45
C LYS A 79 8.10 -14.77 -2.67
N LEU A 80 7.74 -14.41 -1.44
CA LEU A 80 8.52 -13.53 -0.57
C LEU A 80 9.89 -14.16 -0.20
N PRO A 81 11.02 -13.44 -0.39
CA PRO A 81 12.36 -13.94 -0.13
C PRO A 81 12.74 -13.87 1.37
N PHE A 82 11.83 -14.29 2.24
CA PHE A 82 12.01 -14.28 3.69
C PHE A 82 11.63 -15.62 4.28
N ASP A 83 12.23 -15.94 5.43
CA ASP A 83 11.89 -17.15 6.18
C ASP A 83 10.50 -17.04 6.82
N ASP A 84 9.94 -18.20 7.17
CA ASP A 84 8.69 -18.29 7.93
C ASP A 84 8.79 -17.55 9.26
N ASN A 85 7.68 -16.96 9.71
CA ASN A 85 7.58 -16.32 11.03
C ASN A 85 8.66 -15.26 11.30
N THR A 86 8.98 -14.45 10.29
CA THR A 86 10.02 -13.42 10.38
C THR A 86 9.48 -12.08 10.91
N PHE A 87 8.28 -11.68 10.49
CA PHE A 87 7.73 -10.36 10.75
C PHE A 87 6.63 -10.36 11.79
N ASP A 88 6.56 -9.29 12.58
CA ASP A 88 5.48 -9.03 13.51
C ASP A 88 4.26 -8.43 12.81
N ALA A 89 4.49 -7.67 11.74
CA ALA A 89 3.41 -7.16 10.91
C ALA A 89 3.80 -7.05 9.43
N VAL A 90 2.81 -7.19 8.55
CA VAL A 90 2.89 -6.93 7.11
C VAL A 90 1.90 -5.83 6.77
N ILE A 91 2.33 -4.90 5.92
CA ILE A 91 1.51 -3.80 5.38
C ILE A 91 1.52 -3.89 3.85
N ASN A 92 0.36 -3.70 3.24
CA ASN A 92 0.22 -3.60 1.79
C ASN A 92 -0.74 -2.47 1.47
N VAL A 93 -0.25 -1.46 0.75
CA VAL A 93 -1.01 -0.27 0.38
C VAL A 93 -0.88 -0.03 -1.12
N GLU A 94 -2.02 0.07 -1.81
CA GLU A 94 -2.11 0.43 -3.25
C GLU A 94 -1.17 -0.38 -4.17
N SER A 95 -1.07 -1.69 -3.98
CA SER A 95 -0.19 -2.49 -4.83
C SER A 95 -0.76 -3.84 -5.26
N SER A 96 -1.57 -4.50 -4.42
CA SER A 96 -2.05 -5.84 -4.72
C SER A 96 -3.07 -5.94 -5.86
N HIS A 97 -3.64 -4.83 -6.30
CA HIS A 97 -4.46 -4.77 -7.52
C HIS A 97 -3.65 -5.07 -8.80
N CYS A 98 -2.31 -4.98 -8.72
CA CYS A 98 -1.39 -5.32 -9.81
C CYS A 98 -0.86 -6.76 -9.76
N TYR A 99 -1.19 -7.56 -8.72
CA TYR A 99 -0.65 -8.91 -8.56
C TYR A 99 -1.40 -9.91 -9.43
N GLY A 100 -0.68 -10.92 -9.93
CA GLY A 100 -1.24 -11.96 -10.76
C GLY A 100 -2.11 -12.95 -9.98
N ASN A 101 -1.74 -13.23 -8.71
CA ASN A 101 -2.44 -14.19 -7.87
C ASN A 101 -2.55 -13.72 -6.41
N MET A 102 -3.71 -13.17 -6.06
CA MET A 102 -4.00 -12.70 -4.70
C MET A 102 -3.88 -13.81 -3.64
N LYS A 103 -4.32 -15.04 -3.95
CA LYS A 103 -4.22 -16.17 -3.00
C LYS A 103 -2.77 -16.54 -2.70
N SER A 104 -1.90 -16.54 -3.71
CA SER A 104 -0.46 -16.78 -3.53
C SER A 104 0.16 -15.72 -2.65
N PHE A 105 -0.15 -14.45 -2.89
CA PHE A 105 0.29 -13.34 -2.06
C PHE A 105 -0.15 -13.49 -0.60
N LEU A 106 -1.43 -13.80 -0.35
CA LEU A 106 -1.95 -13.96 1.01
C LEU A 106 -1.33 -15.16 1.75
N LYS A 107 -1.04 -16.27 1.05
CA LYS A 107 -0.31 -17.41 1.62
C LYS A 107 1.11 -17.01 2.06
N GLU A 108 1.80 -16.21 1.26
CA GLU A 108 3.13 -15.70 1.61
C GLU A 108 3.08 -14.73 2.79
N VAL A 109 2.09 -13.83 2.84
CA VAL A 109 1.85 -12.97 4.00
C VAL A 109 1.67 -13.81 5.27
N TYR A 110 0.80 -14.81 5.20
CA TYR A 110 0.58 -15.73 6.34
C TYR A 110 1.87 -16.44 6.75
N ARG A 111 2.64 -16.95 5.79
CA ARG A 111 3.88 -17.70 6.03
C ARG A 111 4.93 -16.86 6.76
N VAL A 112 5.16 -15.62 6.28
CA VAL A 112 6.22 -14.76 6.85
C VAL A 112 5.82 -14.09 8.16
N LEU A 113 4.53 -14.03 8.49
CA LEU A 113 4.03 -13.50 9.76
C LEU A 113 4.29 -14.48 10.90
N LYS A 114 4.76 -13.96 12.04
CA LYS A 114 4.81 -14.69 13.30
C LYS A 114 3.41 -15.03 13.79
N LYS A 115 3.32 -16.03 14.67
CA LYS A 115 2.09 -16.26 15.45
C LYS A 115 1.72 -15.01 16.24
N GLY A 116 0.44 -14.61 16.20
CA GLY A 116 -0.04 -13.35 16.76
C GLY A 116 0.31 -12.10 15.96
N GLY A 117 1.00 -12.27 14.81
CA GLY A 117 1.36 -11.17 13.90
C GLY A 117 0.15 -10.60 13.16
N HIS A 118 0.31 -9.41 12.59
CA HIS A 118 -0.78 -8.65 12.00
C HIS A 118 -0.55 -8.37 10.51
N PHE A 119 -1.64 -8.31 9.76
CA PHE A 119 -1.62 -7.87 8.36
C PHE A 119 -2.59 -6.71 8.16
N SER A 120 -2.09 -5.59 7.63
CA SER A 120 -2.91 -4.46 7.22
C SER A 120 -2.88 -4.33 5.70
N TRP A 121 -4.05 -4.29 5.09
CA TRP A 121 -4.25 -4.22 3.67
C TRP A 121 -5.20 -3.09 3.31
N VAL A 122 -4.76 -2.18 2.42
CA VAL A 122 -5.56 -1.06 1.94
C VAL A 122 -5.35 -0.93 0.44
N ASP A 123 -6.40 -1.15 -0.35
CA ASP A 123 -6.25 -1.13 -1.80
C ASP A 123 -7.58 -0.85 -2.52
N LEU A 124 -7.48 -0.42 -3.77
CA LEU A 124 -8.63 -0.26 -4.65
C LEU A 124 -9.02 -1.57 -5.33
N ARG A 125 -10.31 -1.74 -5.61
CA ARG A 125 -10.82 -2.86 -6.42
C ARG A 125 -11.93 -2.39 -7.35
N GLY A 126 -11.87 -2.79 -8.63
CA GLY A 126 -13.02 -2.76 -9.50
C GLY A 126 -14.09 -3.74 -9.03
N LYS A 127 -15.35 -3.48 -9.34
CA LYS A 127 -16.47 -4.34 -8.92
C LYS A 127 -16.31 -5.81 -9.36
N ASP A 128 -15.72 -6.03 -10.51
CA ASP A 128 -15.42 -7.35 -11.05
C ASP A 128 -14.37 -8.12 -10.24
N MET A 129 -13.49 -7.42 -9.54
CA MET A 129 -12.42 -8.00 -8.72
C MET A 129 -12.84 -8.28 -7.26
N ILE A 130 -13.92 -7.65 -6.77
CA ILE A 130 -14.30 -7.71 -5.36
C ILE A 130 -14.53 -9.15 -4.92
N LYS A 131 -15.38 -9.91 -5.66
CA LYS A 131 -15.72 -11.29 -5.31
C LYS A 131 -14.49 -12.18 -5.19
N ASN A 132 -13.54 -12.07 -6.12
CA ASN A 132 -12.32 -12.87 -6.10
C ASN A 132 -11.41 -12.46 -4.94
N THR A 133 -11.35 -11.15 -4.63
CA THR A 133 -10.59 -10.62 -3.49
C THR A 133 -11.16 -11.11 -2.17
N GLU A 134 -12.49 -11.03 -1.98
CA GLU A 134 -13.17 -11.53 -0.77
C GLU A 134 -12.95 -13.05 -0.60
N SER A 135 -13.17 -13.84 -1.67
CA SER A 135 -12.91 -15.28 -1.61
C SER A 135 -11.46 -15.62 -1.24
N ALA A 136 -10.48 -14.80 -1.68
CA ALA A 136 -9.10 -15.02 -1.30
C ALA A 136 -8.85 -14.72 0.20
N PHE A 137 -9.52 -13.72 0.76
CA PHE A 137 -9.45 -13.42 2.20
C PHE A 137 -10.19 -14.45 3.05
N GLU A 138 -11.31 -15.00 2.58
CA GLU A 138 -12.05 -16.07 3.29
C GLU A 138 -11.21 -17.36 3.45
N GLU A 139 -10.31 -17.63 2.51
CA GLU A 139 -9.38 -18.77 2.59
C GLU A 139 -8.17 -18.51 3.49
N LEU A 140 -7.99 -17.27 3.96
CA LEU A 140 -6.88 -16.90 4.83
C LEU A 140 -7.19 -17.30 6.28
N ASP A 141 -6.35 -18.19 6.85
CA ASP A 141 -6.49 -18.62 8.26
C ASP A 141 -6.01 -17.53 9.24
N MET A 142 -6.67 -16.37 9.17
CA MET A 142 -6.43 -15.23 10.04
C MET A 142 -7.74 -14.60 10.48
N LYS A 143 -7.77 -14.10 11.71
CA LYS A 143 -8.93 -13.39 12.23
C LYS A 143 -8.99 -11.98 11.65
N CYS A 144 -10.07 -11.64 10.95
CA CYS A 144 -10.35 -10.26 10.58
C CYS A 144 -10.64 -9.43 11.84
N ILE A 145 -9.87 -8.36 12.08
CA ILE A 145 -9.99 -7.46 13.24
C ILE A 145 -10.47 -6.06 12.85
N HIS A 146 -10.38 -5.70 11.57
CA HIS A 146 -10.90 -4.46 11.02
C HIS A 146 -11.29 -4.65 9.56
N GLU A 147 -12.42 -4.03 9.18
CA GLU A 147 -12.87 -3.98 7.81
C GLU A 147 -13.68 -2.70 7.58
N GLN A 148 -13.34 -1.96 6.52
CA GLN A 148 -14.03 -0.72 6.16
C GLN A 148 -13.92 -0.44 4.65
N THR A 149 -14.97 0.11 4.06
CA THR A 149 -14.91 0.78 2.76
C THR A 149 -14.60 2.26 3.01
N ILE A 150 -13.49 2.74 2.44
CA ILE A 150 -12.97 4.10 2.65
C ILE A 150 -12.99 4.94 1.37
N THR A 151 -13.87 4.61 0.43
CA THR A 151 -13.94 5.27 -0.88
C THR A 151 -14.23 6.76 -0.76
N SER A 152 -15.13 7.16 0.14
CA SER A 152 -15.50 8.57 0.39
C SER A 152 -14.32 9.37 0.90
N GLU A 153 -13.58 8.82 1.86
CA GLU A 153 -12.39 9.47 2.45
C GLU A 153 -11.26 9.62 1.43
N VAL A 154 -11.12 8.63 0.53
CA VAL A 154 -10.16 8.71 -0.58
C VAL A 154 -10.56 9.78 -1.58
N ILE A 155 -11.84 9.89 -1.94
CA ILE A 155 -12.33 10.97 -2.83
C ILE A 155 -12.06 12.34 -2.21
N GLU A 156 -12.37 12.54 -0.92
CA GLU A 156 -12.07 13.79 -0.21
C GLU A 156 -10.57 14.11 -0.23
N GLY A 157 -9.72 13.10 -0.02
CA GLY A 157 -8.27 13.24 -0.11
C GLY A 157 -7.79 13.64 -1.52
N LEU A 158 -8.35 13.01 -2.56
CA LEU A 158 -8.05 13.33 -3.96
C LEU A 158 -8.48 14.77 -4.30
N ASP A 159 -9.63 15.20 -3.80
CA ASP A 159 -10.13 16.56 -3.95
C ASP A 159 -9.21 17.58 -3.29
N GLY A 160 -8.74 17.28 -2.08
CA GLY A 160 -7.84 18.14 -1.33
C GLY A 160 -6.45 18.34 -1.96
N ILE A 161 -6.01 17.42 -2.83
CA ILE A 161 -4.71 17.51 -3.52
C ILE A 161 -4.83 17.78 -5.02
N HIS A 162 -6.05 17.99 -5.53
CA HIS A 162 -6.30 18.14 -6.97
C HIS A 162 -5.45 19.23 -7.61
N GLU A 163 -5.55 20.47 -7.13
CA GLU A 163 -4.83 21.62 -7.68
C GLU A 163 -3.31 21.38 -7.67
N ARG A 164 -2.78 20.86 -6.59
CA ARG A 164 -1.36 20.55 -6.47
C ARG A 164 -0.91 19.50 -7.48
N LYS A 165 -1.69 18.43 -7.69
CA LYS A 165 -1.41 17.42 -8.71
C LYS A 165 -1.40 18.03 -10.12
N ILE A 166 -2.37 18.90 -10.42
CA ILE A 166 -2.44 19.61 -11.71
C ILE A 166 -1.20 20.49 -11.92
N GLU A 167 -0.78 21.25 -10.90
CA GLU A 167 0.42 22.08 -10.97
C GLU A 167 1.68 21.25 -11.22
N MET A 168 1.86 20.16 -10.47
CA MET A 168 3.01 19.24 -10.64
C MET A 168 3.04 18.63 -12.04
N ILE A 169 1.88 18.20 -12.56
CA ILE A 169 1.78 17.65 -13.92
C ILE A 169 2.14 18.72 -14.96
N LYS A 170 1.63 19.94 -14.82
CA LYS A 170 1.96 21.03 -15.73
C LYS A 170 3.45 21.39 -15.74
N LEU A 171 4.09 21.33 -14.55
CA LEU A 171 5.49 21.71 -14.37
C LEU A 171 6.49 20.65 -14.87
N HIS A 172 6.18 19.36 -14.63
CA HIS A 172 7.16 18.29 -14.83
C HIS A 172 6.84 17.34 -15.99
N VAL A 173 5.62 17.39 -16.56
CA VAL A 173 5.20 16.44 -17.59
C VAL A 173 5.04 17.17 -18.95
N PRO A 174 5.66 16.65 -20.03
CA PRO A 174 5.46 17.18 -21.38
C PRO A 174 3.97 17.25 -21.75
N LYS A 175 3.55 18.32 -22.40
CA LYS A 175 2.12 18.59 -22.73
C LYS A 175 1.39 17.39 -23.35
N LEU A 176 2.06 16.68 -24.26
CA LEU A 176 1.49 15.51 -24.95
C LEU A 176 1.12 14.36 -23.98
N LEU A 177 1.85 14.21 -22.89
CA LEU A 177 1.66 13.12 -21.90
C LEU A 177 0.75 13.53 -20.74
N GLN A 178 0.44 14.81 -20.57
CA GLN A 178 -0.36 15.30 -19.45
C GLN A 178 -1.74 14.62 -19.29
N PRO A 179 -2.50 14.31 -20.39
CA PRO A 179 -3.77 13.60 -20.24
C PRO A 179 -3.62 12.22 -19.56
N ALA A 180 -2.64 11.43 -20.00
CA ALA A 180 -2.36 10.11 -19.42
C ALA A 180 -1.91 10.22 -17.96
N PHE A 181 -1.08 11.21 -17.62
CA PHE A 181 -0.64 11.45 -16.24
C PHE A 181 -1.77 11.95 -15.33
N LYS A 182 -2.73 12.71 -15.85
CA LYS A 182 -3.93 13.11 -15.11
C LYS A 182 -4.80 11.90 -14.76
N ASP A 183 -5.01 10.99 -15.71
CA ASP A 183 -5.74 9.73 -15.47
C ASP A 183 -5.02 8.88 -14.42
N PHE A 184 -3.72 8.68 -14.56
CA PHE A 184 -2.90 7.92 -13.61
C PHE A 184 -2.89 8.55 -12.21
N ALA A 185 -2.83 9.87 -12.13
CA ALA A 185 -2.79 10.59 -10.85
C ALA A 185 -4.16 10.65 -10.13
N GLY A 186 -5.24 10.16 -10.73
CA GLY A 186 -6.57 10.19 -10.12
C GLY A 186 -7.09 11.60 -9.84
N VAL A 187 -6.81 12.57 -10.72
CA VAL A 187 -7.36 13.93 -10.57
C VAL A 187 -8.86 13.93 -10.87
N LYS A 188 -9.57 14.99 -10.47
CA LYS A 188 -11.01 15.16 -10.77
C LYS A 188 -11.29 14.89 -12.25
N ASN A 189 -12.37 14.16 -12.53
CA ASN A 189 -12.81 13.73 -13.85
C ASN A 189 -11.88 12.72 -14.57
N SER A 190 -10.85 12.19 -13.90
CA SER A 190 -10.10 11.05 -14.42
C SER A 190 -10.94 9.77 -14.36
N LYS A 191 -10.54 8.74 -15.11
CA LYS A 191 -11.27 7.47 -15.17
C LYS A 191 -11.44 6.84 -13.78
N ILE A 192 -10.36 6.77 -13.00
CA ILE A 192 -10.41 6.17 -11.66
C ILE A 192 -11.21 7.03 -10.67
N TYR A 193 -11.11 8.37 -10.75
CA TYR A 193 -11.91 9.27 -9.94
C TYR A 193 -13.41 9.09 -10.20
N ASN A 194 -13.81 9.00 -11.48
CA ASN A 194 -15.21 8.76 -11.85
C ASN A 194 -15.67 7.37 -11.42
N ALA A 195 -14.80 6.34 -11.51
CA ALA A 195 -15.10 5.00 -11.07
C ALA A 195 -15.36 4.90 -9.56
N PHE A 196 -14.68 5.72 -8.75
CA PHE A 196 -15.00 5.85 -7.32
C PHE A 196 -16.36 6.53 -7.09
N ASN A 197 -16.68 7.58 -7.85
CA ASN A 197 -17.94 8.32 -7.69
C ASN A 197 -19.18 7.51 -8.16
N ASP A 198 -19.07 6.73 -9.22
CA ASP A 198 -20.17 5.89 -9.73
C ASP A 198 -20.20 4.50 -9.08
N GLY A 199 -19.24 4.21 -8.20
CA GLY A 199 -19.12 2.96 -7.47
C GLY A 199 -18.68 1.77 -8.33
N SER A 200 -18.16 1.95 -9.55
CA SER A 200 -17.54 0.88 -10.34
C SER A 200 -16.17 0.45 -9.82
N ALA A 201 -15.55 1.27 -8.97
CA ALA A 201 -14.42 0.91 -8.14
C ALA A 201 -14.64 1.35 -6.70
N VAL A 202 -14.07 0.62 -5.75
CA VAL A 202 -14.12 0.92 -4.33
C VAL A 202 -12.72 0.88 -3.72
N TYR A 203 -12.56 1.58 -2.60
CA TYR A 203 -11.37 1.50 -1.77
C TYR A 203 -11.69 0.73 -0.50
N LEU A 204 -10.98 -0.37 -0.29
CA LEU A 204 -11.19 -1.30 0.81
C LEU A 204 -10.02 -1.27 1.77
N ALA A 205 -10.29 -1.37 3.05
CA ALA A 205 -9.31 -1.51 4.11
C ALA A 205 -9.67 -2.71 4.98
N LYS A 206 -8.69 -3.58 5.22
CA LYS A 206 -8.85 -4.75 6.09
C LYS A 206 -7.61 -4.92 6.96
N ALA A 207 -7.81 -5.35 8.20
CA ALA A 207 -6.72 -5.80 9.05
C ALA A 207 -7.02 -7.17 9.66
N PHE A 208 -5.98 -7.97 9.81
CA PHE A 208 -6.07 -9.36 10.24
C PHE A 208 -5.03 -9.65 11.31
N GLN A 209 -5.30 -10.67 12.13
CA GLN A 209 -4.36 -11.23 13.09
C GLN A 209 -4.19 -12.73 12.85
N LYS A 210 -2.94 -13.18 12.72
CA LYS A 210 -2.59 -14.62 12.62
C LYS A 210 -2.78 -15.29 13.97
N SER A 211 -3.50 -16.41 14.02
CA SER A 211 -3.77 -17.22 15.23
C SER A 211 -2.53 -17.87 15.80
#